data_6b867238ede7c469e30a058f58125bca
#
_entry.id   6b867238ede7c469e30a058f58125bca
#
_cell.length_a   1.000
_cell.length_b   1.000
_cell.length_c   1.000
_cell.angle_alpha   90.00
_cell.angle_beta   90.00
_cell.angle_gamma   90.00
#
_symmetry.space_group_name_H-M   'P 1'
#
loop_
_entity.id
_entity.type
_entity.pdbx_description
1 polymer ?
#
loop_
_entity_poly.entity_id
_entity_poly.type
_entity_poly.pdbx_seq_one_letter_code
_entity_poly.pdbx_strand_id
1 'polypeptide(L)'
;LSHYGWTKVQGERLIEYWAESMPEAKAIVLRLFSVYGEDMRTDLAIPIFREHLLSGEAVPIFGNGEDSRDYTHIDDVVRAVLLALDRFRDFSSTTSFFNVGRGSSTSTLELLHKVAHHLGCKPKVARMQSNKEEMCATLACTKKATQELDFTAERSLSDGLQLMFSV
;
A
#
# COMPACT_ATOMS: atom_id res chain seq x y z
N LEU A 1 -13.94 -11.50 2.03
CA LEU A 1 -12.99 -10.84 2.93
C LEU A 1 -12.06 -11.91 3.51
N SER A 2 -10.73 -11.69 3.43
CA SER A 2 -9.76 -12.54 4.11
C SER A 2 -9.91 -12.41 5.64
N HIS A 3 -9.39 -13.37 6.40
CA HIS A 3 -9.34 -13.27 7.88
C HIS A 3 -8.68 -11.97 8.33
N TYR A 4 -7.56 -11.58 7.69
CA TYR A 4 -6.89 -10.32 7.95
C TYR A 4 -7.80 -9.11 7.68
N GLY A 5 -8.46 -9.05 6.52
CA GLY A 5 -9.38 -7.96 6.21
C GLY A 5 -10.54 -7.86 7.20
N TRP A 6 -11.04 -9.01 7.68
CA TRP A 6 -12.07 -9.04 8.72
C TRP A 6 -11.60 -8.42 10.02
N THR A 7 -10.37 -8.73 10.50
CA THR A 7 -9.83 -8.12 11.72
C THR A 7 -9.68 -6.61 11.61
N LYS A 8 -9.33 -6.08 10.41
CA LYS A 8 -9.25 -4.63 10.18
C LYS A 8 -10.63 -3.96 10.25
N VAL A 9 -11.65 -4.57 9.65
CA VAL A 9 -13.04 -4.07 9.76
C VAL A 9 -13.50 -4.04 11.21
N GLN A 10 -13.19 -5.08 12.02
CA GLN A 10 -13.53 -5.07 13.45
C GLN A 10 -12.80 -3.96 14.22
N GLY A 11 -11.53 -3.70 13.89
CA GLY A 11 -10.78 -2.58 14.45
C GLY A 11 -11.43 -1.22 14.15
N GLU A 12 -11.89 -1.00 12.92
CA GLU A 12 -12.61 0.22 12.53
C GLU A 12 -13.92 0.37 13.35
N ARG A 13 -14.69 -0.71 13.50
CA ARG A 13 -15.94 -0.71 14.30
C ARG A 13 -15.68 -0.39 15.77
N LEU A 14 -14.60 -0.89 16.34
CA LEU A 14 -14.22 -0.56 17.72
C LEU A 14 -13.87 0.91 17.89
N ILE A 15 -13.18 1.49 16.91
CA ILE A 15 -12.85 2.93 16.91
C ILE A 15 -14.11 3.78 16.79
N GLU A 16 -15.05 3.43 15.91
CA GLU A 16 -16.35 4.11 15.79
C GLU A 16 -17.10 4.08 17.13
N TYR A 17 -17.27 2.87 17.70
CA TYR A 17 -17.94 2.71 18.99
C TYR A 17 -17.28 3.51 20.12
N TRP A 18 -15.95 3.49 20.19
CA TRP A 18 -15.20 4.27 21.18
C TRP A 18 -15.44 5.77 21.00
N ALA A 19 -15.34 6.28 19.80
CA ALA A 19 -15.52 7.71 19.52
C ALA A 19 -16.96 8.17 19.80
N GLU A 20 -17.98 7.34 19.53
CA GLU A 20 -19.37 7.62 19.84
C GLU A 20 -19.71 7.57 21.34
N SER A 21 -18.98 6.74 22.10
CA SER A 21 -19.23 6.55 23.53
C SER A 21 -18.53 7.56 24.44
N MET A 22 -17.58 8.32 23.90
CA MET A 22 -16.78 9.26 24.69
C MET A 22 -17.09 10.71 24.30
N PRO A 23 -17.48 11.58 25.25
CA PRO A 23 -17.71 12.99 24.97
C PRO A 23 -16.46 13.63 24.31
N GLU A 24 -16.67 14.37 23.22
CA GLU A 24 -15.63 15.09 22.49
C GLU A 24 -14.54 14.22 21.84
N ALA A 25 -14.63 12.89 21.90
CA ALA A 25 -13.71 12.03 21.20
C ALA A 25 -13.88 12.15 19.68
N LYS A 26 -12.76 12.19 18.96
CA LYS A 26 -12.70 12.15 17.50
C LYS A 26 -11.66 11.13 17.06
N ALA A 27 -11.87 10.51 15.92
CA ALA A 27 -10.91 9.59 15.33
C ALA A 27 -10.79 9.81 13.81
N ILE A 28 -9.57 9.71 13.30
CA ILE A 28 -9.31 9.60 11.87
C ILE A 28 -8.68 8.23 11.62
N VAL A 29 -9.30 7.47 10.74
CA VAL A 29 -8.81 6.15 10.32
C VAL A 29 -8.24 6.27 8.92
N LEU A 30 -6.94 6.03 8.79
CA LEU A 30 -6.24 5.98 7.52
C LEU A 30 -6.13 4.53 7.06
N ARG A 31 -6.80 4.18 5.97
CA ARG A 31 -6.72 2.88 5.30
C ARG A 31 -5.56 2.89 4.34
N LEU A 32 -4.41 2.39 4.78
CA LEU A 32 -3.20 2.36 3.97
C LEU A 32 -3.29 1.22 2.94
N PHE A 33 -2.95 1.53 1.69
CA PHE A 33 -2.77 0.54 0.64
C PHE A 33 -1.34 0.00 0.68
N SER A 34 -0.91 -0.78 -0.32
CA SER A 34 0.38 -1.48 -0.25
C SER A 34 1.56 -0.52 -0.08
N VAL A 35 1.92 -0.26 1.17
CA VAL A 35 3.03 0.65 1.52
C VAL A 35 4.36 0.03 1.15
N TYR A 36 5.25 0.82 0.53
CA TYR A 36 6.61 0.42 0.22
C TYR A 36 7.60 1.57 0.48
N GLY A 37 8.88 1.25 0.62
CA GLY A 37 9.95 2.20 0.88
C GLY A 37 11.16 1.51 1.50
N GLU A 38 12.16 2.30 1.92
CA GLU A 38 13.30 1.79 2.65
C GLU A 38 12.87 1.05 3.92
N ASP A 39 13.67 0.09 4.36
CA ASP A 39 13.46 -0.73 5.57
C ASP A 39 12.12 -1.50 5.58
N MET A 40 11.48 -1.68 4.42
CA MET A 40 10.28 -2.51 4.34
C MET A 40 10.60 -3.98 4.67
N ARG A 41 9.58 -4.72 5.14
CA ARG A 41 9.70 -6.15 5.49
C ARG A 41 10.23 -6.98 4.32
N THR A 42 11.17 -7.88 4.61
CA THR A 42 11.86 -8.70 3.61
C THR A 42 11.00 -9.80 2.96
N ASP A 43 9.87 -10.14 3.57
CA ASP A 43 8.90 -11.13 3.08
C ASP A 43 7.85 -10.55 2.11
N LEU A 44 8.02 -9.30 1.66
CA LEU A 44 7.16 -8.64 0.68
C LEU A 44 7.73 -8.73 -0.75
N ALA A 45 6.88 -8.50 -1.75
CA ALA A 45 7.22 -8.73 -3.16
C ALA A 45 8.48 -7.97 -3.63
N ILE A 46 8.63 -6.68 -3.29
CA ILE A 46 9.77 -5.86 -3.76
C ILE A 46 11.10 -6.40 -3.25
N PRO A 47 11.31 -6.65 -1.94
CA PRO A 47 12.54 -7.26 -1.44
C PRO A 47 12.80 -8.67 -1.98
N ILE A 48 11.77 -9.53 -2.06
CA ILE A 48 11.89 -10.87 -2.64
C ILE A 48 12.37 -10.78 -4.09
N PHE A 49 11.78 -9.89 -4.90
CA PHE A 49 12.18 -9.71 -6.30
C PHE A 49 13.62 -9.22 -6.40
N ARG A 50 14.00 -8.25 -5.56
CA ARG A 50 15.37 -7.73 -5.51
C ARG A 50 16.38 -8.85 -5.21
N GLU A 51 16.12 -9.67 -4.20
CA GLU A 51 17.01 -10.77 -3.80
C GLU A 51 17.22 -11.77 -4.93
N HIS A 52 16.14 -12.29 -5.52
CA HIS A 52 16.21 -13.24 -6.64
C HIS A 52 16.86 -12.64 -7.89
N LEU A 53 16.59 -11.38 -8.21
CA LEU A 53 17.21 -10.72 -9.36
C LEU A 53 18.71 -10.55 -9.18
N LEU A 54 19.18 -10.18 -8.00
CA LEU A 54 20.60 -9.98 -7.69
C LEU A 54 21.36 -11.32 -7.60
N SER A 55 20.72 -12.38 -7.08
CA SER A 55 21.30 -13.72 -7.06
C SER A 55 21.28 -14.43 -8.44
N GLY A 56 20.53 -13.89 -9.41
CA GLY A 56 20.33 -14.51 -10.72
C GLY A 56 19.40 -15.73 -10.72
N GLU A 57 18.69 -15.94 -9.60
CA GLU A 57 17.69 -16.99 -9.43
C GLU A 57 16.38 -16.62 -10.12
N ALA A 58 15.52 -17.64 -10.33
CA ALA A 58 14.20 -17.40 -10.87
C ALA A 58 13.27 -16.82 -9.80
N VAL A 59 12.58 -15.71 -10.13
CA VAL A 59 11.63 -15.04 -9.24
C VAL A 59 10.34 -15.84 -9.15
N PRO A 60 9.87 -16.22 -7.95
CA PRO A 60 8.62 -16.94 -7.79
C PRO A 60 7.43 -16.00 -8.06
N ILE A 61 6.60 -16.35 -9.03
CA ILE A 61 5.36 -15.63 -9.36
C ILE A 61 4.19 -16.58 -9.20
N PHE A 62 3.30 -16.26 -8.26
CA PHE A 62 2.11 -17.04 -8.01
C PHE A 62 1.04 -16.75 -9.07
N GLY A 63 0.38 -17.81 -9.54
CA GLY A 63 -0.61 -17.71 -10.61
C GLY A 63 -0.05 -17.19 -11.93
N ASN A 64 -0.82 -16.33 -12.61
CA ASN A 64 -0.42 -15.70 -13.87
C ASN A 64 0.34 -14.37 -13.69
N GLY A 65 0.44 -13.86 -12.44
CA GLY A 65 1.09 -12.59 -12.13
C GLY A 65 0.27 -11.33 -12.50
N GLU A 66 -1.01 -11.48 -12.78
CA GLU A 66 -1.94 -10.39 -13.06
C GLU A 66 -2.55 -9.76 -11.79
N ASP A 67 -2.41 -10.44 -10.64
CA ASP A 67 -2.79 -9.86 -9.36
C ASP A 67 -2.11 -8.51 -9.18
N SER A 68 -2.90 -7.51 -8.81
CA SER A 68 -2.43 -6.12 -8.81
C SER A 68 -2.64 -5.43 -7.46
N ARG A 69 -1.75 -4.50 -7.15
CA ARG A 69 -1.79 -3.72 -5.91
C ARG A 69 -1.59 -2.24 -6.20
N ASP A 70 -2.22 -1.41 -5.38
CA ASP A 70 -1.95 0.02 -5.32
C ASP A 70 -0.75 0.24 -4.37
N TYR A 71 0.40 0.53 -4.95
CA TYR A 71 1.65 0.76 -4.21
C TYR A 71 1.80 2.24 -3.85
N THR A 72 1.94 2.51 -2.55
CA THR A 72 2.04 3.87 -2.01
C THR A 72 3.37 4.03 -1.28
N HIS A 73 4.17 5.02 -1.66
CA HIS A 73 5.47 5.25 -1.02
C HIS A 73 5.31 5.71 0.43
N ILE A 74 6.25 5.32 1.29
CA ILE A 74 6.22 5.66 2.72
C ILE A 74 6.17 7.18 2.96
N ASP A 75 6.87 8.00 2.17
CA ASP A 75 6.84 9.45 2.28
C ASP A 75 5.41 10.01 2.09
N ASP A 76 4.67 9.47 1.13
CA ASP A 76 3.26 9.86 0.92
C ASP A 76 2.38 9.44 2.09
N VAL A 77 2.65 8.27 2.70
CA VAL A 77 1.93 7.83 3.90
C VAL A 77 2.21 8.77 5.08
N VAL A 78 3.48 9.12 5.31
CA VAL A 78 3.86 10.08 6.36
C VAL A 78 3.17 11.42 6.13
N ARG A 79 3.16 11.92 4.88
CA ARG A 79 2.48 13.17 4.54
C ARG A 79 0.97 13.09 4.78
N ALA A 80 0.32 11.96 4.47
CA ALA A 80 -1.10 11.76 4.77
C ALA A 80 -1.38 11.81 6.28
N VAL A 81 -0.50 11.22 7.11
CA VAL A 81 -0.62 11.29 8.58
C VAL A 81 -0.49 12.74 9.07
N LEU A 82 0.49 13.49 8.56
CA LEU A 82 0.67 14.89 8.95
C LEU A 82 -0.53 15.76 8.56
N LEU A 83 -1.05 15.60 7.34
CA LEU A 83 -2.25 16.30 6.88
C LEU A 83 -3.48 15.95 7.73
N ALA A 84 -3.62 14.68 8.11
CA ALA A 84 -4.71 14.25 8.99
C ALA A 84 -4.60 14.86 10.40
N LEU A 85 -3.38 15.01 10.94
CA LEU A 85 -3.13 15.67 12.22
C LEU A 85 -3.42 17.18 12.16
N ASP A 86 -2.97 17.85 11.12
CA ASP A 86 -3.18 19.28 10.93
C ASP A 86 -4.68 19.63 10.84
N ARG A 87 -5.43 18.80 10.12
CA ARG A 87 -6.88 18.99 9.90
C ARG A 87 -7.76 18.30 10.93
N PHE A 88 -7.18 17.64 11.94
CA PHE A 88 -7.94 16.83 12.91
C PHE A 88 -9.08 17.59 13.56
N ARG A 89 -8.89 18.88 13.87
CA ARG A 89 -9.90 19.72 14.53
C ARG A 89 -11.01 20.19 13.60
N ASP A 90 -10.79 20.20 12.29
CA ASP A 90 -11.72 20.73 11.29
C ASP A 90 -12.88 19.76 11.03
N PHE A 91 -12.71 18.48 11.34
CA PHE A 91 -13.76 17.49 11.13
C PHE A 91 -14.87 17.61 12.16
N SER A 92 -16.10 17.70 11.66
CA SER A 92 -17.31 17.72 12.50
C SER A 92 -17.77 16.34 12.93
N SER A 93 -17.43 15.29 12.16
CA SER A 93 -17.78 13.90 12.46
C SER A 93 -16.91 13.33 13.57
N THR A 94 -17.49 12.45 14.39
CA THR A 94 -16.77 11.73 15.45
C THR A 94 -15.71 10.80 14.88
N THR A 95 -15.98 10.15 13.74
CA THR A 95 -15.01 9.29 13.05
C THR A 95 -14.97 9.61 11.56
N SER A 96 -13.76 9.76 11.01
CA SER A 96 -13.53 9.98 9.59
C SER A 96 -12.61 8.90 9.02
N PHE A 97 -12.96 8.35 7.85
CA PHE A 97 -12.20 7.30 7.17
C PHE A 97 -11.64 7.84 5.86
N PHE A 98 -10.33 7.60 5.63
CA PHE A 98 -9.64 8.00 4.40
C PHE A 98 -8.82 6.86 3.82
N ASN A 99 -8.97 6.60 2.55
CA ASN A 99 -8.08 5.71 1.83
C ASN A 99 -6.81 6.48 1.46
N VAL A 100 -5.67 5.95 1.88
CA VAL A 100 -4.34 6.50 1.57
C VAL A 100 -3.66 5.55 0.59
N GLY A 101 -3.71 5.91 -0.66
CA GLY A 101 -3.20 5.17 -1.79
C GLY A 101 -2.77 6.10 -2.92
N ARG A 102 -2.09 5.55 -3.92
CA ARG A 102 -1.72 6.31 -5.11
C ARG A 102 -2.90 6.50 -6.07
N GLY A 103 -3.90 5.62 -6.02
CA GLY A 103 -5.02 5.61 -6.96
C GLY A 103 -4.66 4.99 -8.32
N SER A 104 -3.57 4.21 -8.38
CA SER A 104 -3.18 3.43 -9.55
C SER A 104 -2.70 2.05 -9.15
N SER A 105 -3.09 1.05 -9.92
CA SER A 105 -2.78 -0.35 -9.64
C SER A 105 -1.65 -0.83 -10.56
N THR A 106 -0.76 -1.69 -10.02
CA THR A 106 0.37 -2.29 -10.74
C THR A 106 0.30 -3.80 -10.55
N SER A 107 0.37 -4.58 -11.64
CA SER A 107 0.37 -6.03 -11.56
C SER A 107 1.70 -6.57 -11.01
N THR A 108 1.68 -7.81 -10.50
CA THR A 108 2.88 -8.47 -9.98
C THR A 108 3.98 -8.59 -11.05
N LEU A 109 3.61 -8.91 -12.28
CA LEU A 109 4.58 -8.96 -13.40
C LEU A 109 5.11 -7.58 -13.76
N GLU A 110 4.25 -6.58 -13.80
CA GLU A 110 4.67 -5.20 -14.07
C GLU A 110 5.62 -4.68 -12.97
N LEU A 111 5.33 -4.98 -11.69
CA LEU A 111 6.22 -4.69 -10.59
C LEU A 111 7.57 -5.35 -10.76
N LEU A 112 7.60 -6.66 -11.09
CA LEU A 112 8.85 -7.38 -11.34
C LEU A 112 9.69 -6.71 -12.44
N HIS A 113 9.06 -6.34 -13.55
CA HIS A 113 9.76 -5.67 -14.64
C HIS A 113 10.30 -4.30 -14.24
N LYS A 114 9.57 -3.53 -13.42
CA LYS A 114 10.05 -2.25 -12.90
C LYS A 114 11.25 -2.44 -11.97
N VAL A 115 11.19 -3.37 -11.02
CA VAL A 115 12.31 -3.70 -10.12
C VAL A 115 13.53 -4.17 -10.93
N ALA A 116 13.33 -5.07 -11.89
CA ALA A 116 14.41 -5.57 -12.75
C ALA A 116 15.05 -4.46 -13.59
N HIS A 117 14.27 -3.52 -14.10
CA HIS A 117 14.76 -2.36 -14.84
C HIS A 117 15.68 -1.49 -13.99
N HIS A 118 15.26 -1.13 -12.76
CA HIS A 118 16.09 -0.32 -11.85
C HIS A 118 17.37 -1.01 -11.40
N LEU A 119 17.38 -2.34 -11.32
CA LEU A 119 18.56 -3.14 -10.97
C LEU A 119 19.42 -3.51 -12.19
N GLY A 120 19.02 -3.15 -13.42
CA GLY A 120 19.72 -3.54 -14.64
C GLY A 120 19.71 -5.06 -14.91
N CYS A 121 18.75 -5.79 -14.34
CA CYS A 121 18.65 -7.25 -14.41
C CYS A 121 17.61 -7.70 -15.44
N LYS A 122 17.78 -8.94 -15.96
CA LYS A 122 16.74 -9.61 -16.76
C LYS A 122 16.06 -10.66 -15.90
N PRO A 123 14.74 -10.55 -15.62
CA PRO A 123 14.04 -11.48 -14.75
C PRO A 123 13.88 -12.85 -15.41
N LYS A 124 14.18 -13.91 -14.66
CA LYS A 124 13.71 -15.27 -14.91
C LYS A 124 12.50 -15.51 -14.00
N VAL A 125 11.45 -16.10 -14.50
CA VAL A 125 10.20 -16.33 -13.74
C VAL A 125 10.01 -17.82 -13.48
N ALA A 126 9.80 -18.17 -12.20
CA ALA A 126 9.31 -19.48 -11.78
C ALA A 126 7.82 -19.36 -11.46
N ARG A 127 6.95 -20.03 -12.24
CA ARG A 127 5.51 -20.04 -11.99
C ARG A 127 5.17 -20.95 -10.82
N MET A 128 4.49 -20.39 -9.82
CA MET A 128 4.03 -21.10 -8.63
C MET A 128 2.50 -21.21 -8.64
N GLN A 129 1.99 -22.21 -7.94
CA GLN A 129 0.54 -22.37 -7.81
C GLN A 129 -0.04 -21.23 -6.96
N SER A 130 -1.12 -20.60 -7.42
CA SER A 130 -1.79 -19.53 -6.69
C SER A 130 -2.55 -20.06 -5.48
N ASN A 131 -2.45 -19.37 -4.34
CA ASN A 131 -3.37 -19.56 -3.23
C ASN A 131 -4.66 -18.78 -3.54
N LYS A 132 -5.79 -19.50 -3.62
CA LYS A 132 -7.11 -18.93 -3.98
C LYS A 132 -7.69 -17.90 -2.99
N GLU A 133 -7.05 -17.67 -1.85
CA GLU A 133 -7.55 -16.78 -0.79
C GLU A 133 -7.06 -15.33 -0.91
N GLU A 134 -6.13 -15.03 -1.81
CA GLU A 134 -5.62 -13.68 -1.99
C GLU A 134 -6.52 -12.83 -2.88
N MET A 135 -6.64 -11.54 -2.54
CA MET A 135 -7.38 -10.57 -3.35
C MET A 135 -6.68 -10.36 -4.68
N CYS A 136 -7.39 -10.53 -5.80
CA CYS A 136 -6.84 -10.38 -7.14
C CYS A 136 -6.39 -8.94 -7.45
N ALA A 137 -7.08 -7.93 -6.90
CA ALA A 137 -6.74 -6.54 -7.15
C ALA A 137 -7.07 -5.62 -5.97
N THR A 138 -6.22 -4.61 -5.74
CA THR A 138 -6.51 -3.48 -4.85
C THR A 138 -6.26 -2.17 -5.58
N LEU A 139 -7.20 -1.23 -5.41
CA LEU A 139 -7.13 0.11 -5.97
C LEU A 139 -7.79 1.10 -5.00
N ALA A 140 -7.07 2.12 -4.57
CA ALA A 140 -7.58 3.14 -3.67
C ALA A 140 -8.53 4.10 -4.40
N CYS A 141 -9.73 4.28 -3.86
CA CYS A 141 -10.52 5.45 -4.17
C CYS A 141 -10.05 6.61 -3.29
N THR A 142 -9.22 7.50 -3.83
CA THR A 142 -8.56 8.59 -3.09
C THR A 142 -9.36 9.88 -3.05
N LYS A 143 -10.50 9.95 -3.73
CA LYS A 143 -11.30 11.16 -3.92
C LYS A 143 -11.58 11.91 -2.60
N LYS A 144 -11.99 11.20 -1.55
CA LYS A 144 -12.28 11.80 -0.25
C LYS A 144 -11.00 12.37 0.39
N ALA A 145 -9.89 11.63 0.34
CA ALA A 145 -8.61 12.10 0.89
C ALA A 145 -8.12 13.36 0.16
N THR A 146 -8.29 13.43 -1.17
CA THR A 146 -7.96 14.64 -1.94
C THR A 146 -8.86 15.82 -1.56
N GLN A 147 -10.16 15.61 -1.41
CA GLN A 147 -11.11 16.70 -1.15
C GLN A 147 -11.07 17.24 0.28
N GLU A 148 -10.89 16.36 1.28
CA GLU A 148 -11.05 16.72 2.69
C GLU A 148 -9.71 16.81 3.44
N LEU A 149 -8.67 16.07 3.01
CA LEU A 149 -7.32 16.16 3.58
C LEU A 149 -6.33 16.93 2.70
N ASP A 150 -6.69 17.27 1.47
CA ASP A 150 -5.77 17.82 0.47
C ASP A 150 -4.61 16.85 0.16
N PHE A 151 -4.89 15.56 0.26
CA PHE A 151 -3.93 14.50 0.05
C PHE A 151 -4.01 13.95 -1.38
N THR A 152 -2.88 13.96 -2.06
CA THR A 152 -2.66 13.24 -3.32
C THR A 152 -1.27 12.63 -3.26
N ALA A 153 -1.14 11.32 -3.55
CA ALA A 153 0.18 10.68 -3.58
C ALA A 153 1.03 11.28 -4.71
N GLU A 154 2.22 11.76 -4.38
CA GLU A 154 3.13 12.46 -5.30
C GLU A 154 4.18 11.53 -5.90
N ARG A 155 4.65 10.56 -5.10
CA ARG A 155 5.74 9.67 -5.50
C ARG A 155 5.24 8.60 -6.47
N SER A 156 5.77 8.55 -7.70
CA SER A 156 5.50 7.43 -8.60
C SER A 156 6.17 6.15 -8.12
N LEU A 157 5.63 4.97 -8.51
CA LEU A 157 6.27 3.70 -8.16
C LEU A 157 7.71 3.62 -8.69
N SER A 158 7.96 4.15 -9.89
CA SER A 158 9.30 4.18 -10.47
C SER A 158 10.26 5.05 -9.67
N ASP A 159 9.82 6.27 -9.28
CA ASP A 159 10.66 7.18 -8.48
C ASP A 159 10.98 6.58 -7.10
N GLY A 160 9.98 5.96 -6.46
CA GLY A 160 10.19 5.29 -5.17
C GLY A 160 11.13 4.09 -5.26
N LEU A 161 11.02 3.26 -6.31
CA LEU A 161 11.96 2.16 -6.56
C LEU A 161 13.38 2.67 -6.85
N GLN A 162 13.49 3.78 -7.58
CA GLN A 162 14.78 4.41 -7.83
C GLN A 162 15.45 4.84 -6.51
N LEU A 163 14.72 5.48 -5.60
CA LEU A 163 15.25 5.86 -4.28
C LEU A 163 15.73 4.64 -3.49
N MET A 164 14.94 3.57 -3.44
CA MET A 164 15.28 2.34 -2.73
C MET A 164 16.53 1.61 -3.26
N PHE A 165 16.86 1.78 -4.55
CA PHE A 165 17.95 1.05 -5.19
C PHE A 165 19.13 1.93 -5.62
N SER A 166 19.02 3.27 -5.44
CA SER A 166 20.12 4.22 -5.67
C SER A 166 21.02 4.24 -4.41
N VAL A 167 21.89 3.24 -4.28
CA VAL A 167 22.97 3.21 -3.28
C VAL A 167 24.30 3.16 -4.00
#